data_685b69f761c6b27d8abf82b0540b0df3
#
_entry.id   685b69f761c6b27d8abf82b0540b0df3
#
_cell.length_a   1.000
_cell.length_b   1.000
_cell.length_c   1.000
_cell.angle_alpha   90.00
_cell.angle_beta   90.00
_cell.angle_gamma   90.00
#
_symmetry.space_group_name_H-M   'P 1'
#
loop_
_entity.id
_entity.type
_entity.pdbx_description
1 polymer ?
#
loop_
_entity_poly.entity_id
_entity_poly.type
_entity_poly.pdbx_seq_one_letter_code
_entity_poly.pdbx_strand_id
1 'polypeptide(L)'
;MRGFRMVRTKKVAVLTGYGINCNRETALAFDLAIEKLGQTGKVETREVHVNQLIRGEVGLKDFSALTIPGGFLHGDDVSAGKILAAKLRTHLDAELRRFVAREKPIMGICNGFQVLVKYPLIPEIDGPQKYTLAENRTGRFIDRWVDLRVRSGSCPIFLRGIEALSLPVRHAEGRFYAQDRVLKEMENAGQVALQYVNPDGEPARGDHPANPNGSKLDIGGICDPSGRIFGLMPHPEAFVHPLQGPDWQVKKRTGELETEGDGLKIFKNVVEYLLEEDFD
;
A
#
# COMPACT_ATOMS: atom_id res chain seq x y z
N MET A 1 -32.19 -25.46 16.30
CA MET A 1 -31.93 -24.03 16.51
C MET A 1 -30.56 -23.73 15.89
N ARG A 2 -30.50 -23.08 14.71
CA ARG A 2 -29.23 -22.59 14.14
C ARG A 2 -28.83 -21.39 14.98
N GLY A 3 -27.77 -21.54 15.78
CA GLY A 3 -27.22 -20.44 16.56
C GLY A 3 -26.87 -19.28 15.64
N PHE A 4 -27.39 -18.10 15.89
CA PHE A 4 -26.97 -16.84 15.28
C PHE A 4 -25.50 -16.64 15.69
N ARG A 5 -24.57 -17.01 14.81
CA ARG A 5 -23.17 -16.61 14.96
C ARG A 5 -23.16 -15.08 14.76
N MET A 6 -22.99 -14.32 15.82
CA MET A 6 -22.82 -12.85 15.68
C MET A 6 -21.62 -12.63 14.77
N VAL A 7 -21.87 -12.05 13.60
CA VAL A 7 -20.80 -11.67 12.68
C VAL A 7 -19.98 -10.58 13.37
N ARG A 8 -18.76 -10.92 13.77
CA ARG A 8 -17.85 -9.97 14.41
C ARG A 8 -17.46 -8.91 13.38
N THR A 9 -17.60 -7.64 13.72
CA THR A 9 -17.16 -6.53 12.85
C THR A 9 -15.67 -6.66 12.54
N LYS A 10 -15.32 -6.70 11.27
CA LYS A 10 -13.93 -6.73 10.80
C LYS A 10 -13.32 -5.34 10.97
N LYS A 11 -12.07 -5.25 11.41
CA LYS A 11 -11.42 -3.96 11.71
C LYS A 11 -10.17 -3.77 10.87
N VAL A 12 -10.08 -2.62 10.23
CA VAL A 12 -8.87 -2.18 9.52
C VAL A 12 -8.07 -1.27 10.43
N ALA A 13 -6.84 -1.65 10.77
CA ALA A 13 -5.91 -0.77 11.46
C ALA A 13 -5.22 0.15 10.46
N VAL A 14 -5.36 1.45 10.61
CA VAL A 14 -4.55 2.47 9.94
C VAL A 14 -3.54 2.99 10.95
N LEU A 15 -2.26 2.67 10.74
CA LEU A 15 -1.21 3.02 11.69
C LEU A 15 -0.98 4.52 11.73
N THR A 16 -0.83 5.07 12.92
CA THR A 16 -0.37 6.45 13.14
C THR A 16 0.91 6.47 13.95
N GLY A 17 1.68 7.55 13.84
CA GLY A 17 2.94 7.68 14.57
C GLY A 17 3.66 8.97 14.19
N TYR A 18 4.84 9.17 14.76
CA TYR A 18 5.63 10.37 14.53
C TYR A 18 6.04 10.50 13.06
N GLY A 19 5.50 11.49 12.36
CA GLY A 19 5.78 11.78 10.96
C GLY A 19 4.89 11.02 9.96
N ILE A 20 4.01 10.10 10.39
CA ILE A 20 2.91 9.61 9.54
C ILE A 20 1.92 10.76 9.39
N ASN A 21 1.69 11.21 8.16
CA ASN A 21 0.79 12.34 7.88
C ASN A 21 -0.31 12.04 6.86
N CYS A 22 -0.28 10.85 6.22
CA CYS A 22 -1.34 10.40 5.31
C CYS A 22 -2.35 9.45 5.99
N ASN A 23 -2.36 9.37 7.33
CA ASN A 23 -3.22 8.46 8.07
C ASN A 23 -4.71 8.80 7.94
N ARG A 24 -5.05 10.09 7.99
CA ARG A 24 -6.44 10.55 7.87
C ARG A 24 -7.03 10.28 6.49
N GLU A 25 -6.27 10.60 5.45
CA GLU A 25 -6.65 10.33 4.06
C GLU A 25 -6.79 8.83 3.79
N THR A 26 -5.88 8.02 4.37
CA THR A 26 -5.94 6.56 4.29
C THR A 26 -7.17 6.01 5.03
N ALA A 27 -7.47 6.51 6.23
CA ALA A 27 -8.67 6.11 6.98
C ALA A 27 -9.95 6.51 6.22
N LEU A 28 -10.01 7.75 5.71
CA LEU A 28 -11.13 8.22 4.88
C LEU A 28 -11.32 7.37 3.63
N ALA A 29 -10.24 6.93 2.99
CA ALA A 29 -10.32 6.08 1.81
C ALA A 29 -10.98 4.72 2.12
N PHE A 30 -10.66 4.11 3.28
CA PHE A 30 -11.36 2.91 3.75
C PHE A 30 -12.82 3.20 4.10
N ASP A 31 -13.10 4.28 4.81
CA ASP A 31 -14.49 4.64 5.20
C ASP A 31 -15.36 4.86 3.95
N LEU A 32 -14.84 5.54 2.93
CA LEU A 32 -15.51 5.71 1.63
C LEU A 32 -15.72 4.37 0.90
N ALA A 33 -14.73 3.47 0.94
CA ALA A 33 -14.86 2.14 0.36
C ALA A 33 -15.95 1.31 1.06
N ILE A 34 -15.98 1.35 2.39
CA ILE A 34 -16.99 0.66 3.22
C ILE A 34 -18.40 1.22 2.91
N GLU A 35 -18.55 2.55 2.84
CA GLU A 35 -19.81 3.21 2.51
C GLU A 35 -20.28 2.83 1.11
N LYS A 36 -19.42 2.96 0.10
CA LYS A 36 -19.72 2.66 -1.30
C LYS A 36 -20.11 1.20 -1.56
N LEU A 37 -19.55 0.29 -0.77
CA LEU A 37 -19.89 -1.14 -0.81
C LEU A 37 -21.11 -1.49 0.06
N GLY A 38 -21.69 -0.52 0.80
CA GLY A 38 -22.83 -0.77 1.72
C GLY A 38 -22.47 -1.68 2.89
N GLN A 39 -21.23 -1.66 3.38
CA GLN A 39 -20.72 -2.57 4.41
C GLN A 39 -20.56 -1.90 5.79
N THR A 40 -21.19 -0.76 6.00
CA THR A 40 -21.23 -0.06 7.29
C THR A 40 -21.75 -1.00 8.38
N GLY A 41 -21.03 -1.06 9.50
CA GLY A 41 -21.31 -1.96 10.62
C GLY A 41 -20.73 -3.38 10.49
N LYS A 42 -20.30 -3.81 9.28
CA LYS A 42 -19.59 -5.08 9.09
C LYS A 42 -18.09 -4.91 9.07
N VAL A 43 -17.62 -3.79 8.51
CA VAL A 43 -16.21 -3.38 8.51
C VAL A 43 -16.12 -2.00 9.13
N GLU A 44 -15.10 -1.75 9.92
CA GLU A 44 -14.79 -0.44 10.50
C GLU A 44 -13.30 -0.11 10.37
N THR A 45 -13.01 1.17 10.19
CA THR A 45 -11.64 1.69 10.16
C THR A 45 -11.27 2.23 11.53
N ARG A 46 -10.04 1.98 11.98
CA ARG A 46 -9.51 2.53 13.22
C ARG A 46 -8.09 3.03 13.05
N GLU A 47 -7.87 4.31 13.32
CA GLU A 47 -6.53 4.84 13.48
C GLU A 47 -5.92 4.35 14.79
N VAL A 48 -4.69 3.82 14.73
CA VAL A 48 -3.99 3.25 15.89
C VAL A 48 -2.58 3.79 15.95
N HIS A 49 -2.27 4.51 17.03
CA HIS A 49 -0.90 5.00 17.22
C HIS A 49 0.05 3.85 17.57
N VAL A 50 1.22 3.81 16.94
CA VAL A 50 2.22 2.73 17.15
C VAL A 50 2.55 2.50 18.63
N ASN A 51 2.55 3.55 19.45
CA ASN A 51 2.81 3.43 20.89
C ASN A 51 1.68 2.71 21.65
N GLN A 52 0.43 2.76 21.17
CA GLN A 52 -0.68 2.00 21.78
C GLN A 52 -0.46 0.49 21.58
N LEU A 53 0.03 0.10 20.39
CA LEU A 53 0.42 -1.29 20.12
C LEU A 53 1.61 -1.70 20.99
N ILE A 54 2.67 -0.87 21.05
CA ILE A 54 3.88 -1.16 21.84
C ILE A 54 3.59 -1.29 23.33
N ARG A 55 2.66 -0.48 23.87
CA ARG A 55 2.25 -0.55 25.28
C ARG A 55 1.22 -1.64 25.58
N GLY A 56 0.74 -2.34 24.56
CA GLY A 56 -0.31 -3.36 24.70
C GLY A 56 -1.69 -2.79 25.05
N GLU A 57 -1.92 -1.48 24.87
CA GLU A 57 -3.23 -0.85 25.04
C GLU A 57 -4.23 -1.35 23.99
N VAL A 58 -3.69 -1.73 22.80
CA VAL A 58 -4.42 -2.31 21.68
C VAL A 58 -3.55 -3.43 21.10
N GLY A 59 -4.14 -4.56 20.73
CA GLY A 59 -3.42 -5.67 20.12
C GLY A 59 -3.67 -5.78 18.62
N LEU A 60 -2.67 -6.14 17.82
CA LEU A 60 -2.85 -6.42 16.38
C LEU A 60 -3.86 -7.56 16.13
N LYS A 61 -3.99 -8.48 17.07
CA LYS A 61 -4.98 -9.58 17.02
C LYS A 61 -6.43 -9.09 16.83
N ASP A 62 -6.72 -7.87 17.27
CA ASP A 62 -8.07 -7.28 17.23
C ASP A 62 -8.46 -6.75 15.86
N PHE A 63 -7.51 -6.75 14.91
CA PHE A 63 -7.67 -6.26 13.54
C PHE A 63 -7.63 -7.38 12.51
N SER A 64 -8.32 -7.14 11.40
CA SER A 64 -8.39 -8.03 10.24
C SER A 64 -7.48 -7.59 9.09
N ALA A 65 -7.09 -6.32 9.04
CA ALA A 65 -6.11 -5.76 8.11
C ALA A 65 -5.25 -4.71 8.80
N LEU A 66 -4.04 -4.49 8.25
CA LEU A 66 -3.12 -3.44 8.71
C LEU A 66 -2.68 -2.60 7.51
N THR A 67 -2.79 -1.28 7.64
CA THR A 67 -2.21 -0.35 6.67
C THR A 67 -1.21 0.57 7.36
N ILE A 68 -0.01 0.66 6.78
CA ILE A 68 1.05 1.60 7.18
C ILE A 68 1.05 2.73 6.15
N PRO A 69 0.50 3.90 6.49
CA PRO A 69 0.39 5.03 5.58
C PRO A 69 1.73 5.67 5.24
N GLY A 70 1.68 6.58 4.26
CA GLY A 70 2.78 7.46 3.92
C GLY A 70 3.02 8.57 4.92
N GLY A 71 4.13 9.28 4.72
CA GLY A 71 4.55 10.41 5.53
C GLY A 71 6.06 10.61 5.51
N PHE A 72 6.57 11.29 6.53
CA PHE A 72 7.99 11.52 6.79
C PHE A 72 8.33 10.98 8.18
N LEU A 73 8.33 9.66 8.30
CA LEU A 73 8.52 8.95 9.57
C LEU A 73 9.82 9.35 10.25
N HIS A 74 9.70 10.00 11.42
CA HIS A 74 10.84 10.52 12.18
C HIS A 74 11.73 11.48 11.38
N GLY A 75 11.13 12.29 10.46
CA GLY A 75 11.86 13.24 9.62
C GLY A 75 12.69 12.60 8.51
N ASP A 76 12.63 11.28 8.35
CA ASP A 76 13.50 10.48 7.47
C ASP A 76 15.01 10.67 7.76
N ASP A 77 15.34 11.11 8.97
CA ASP A 77 16.70 11.57 9.37
C ASP A 77 17.79 10.51 9.17
N VAL A 78 17.46 9.23 9.34
CA VAL A 78 18.44 8.12 9.19
C VAL A 78 18.30 7.44 7.84
N SER A 79 17.09 7.28 7.37
CA SER A 79 16.62 6.74 6.11
C SER A 79 15.12 6.49 6.25
N ALA A 80 14.37 6.78 5.20
CA ALA A 80 12.91 6.72 5.21
C ALA A 80 12.37 5.36 5.71
N GLY A 81 11.52 5.39 6.72
CA GLY A 81 10.90 4.20 7.34
C GLY A 81 11.79 3.36 8.27
N LYS A 82 13.11 3.63 8.39
CA LYS A 82 14.05 2.77 9.14
C LYS A 82 13.76 2.71 10.64
N ILE A 83 13.43 3.85 11.24
CA ILE A 83 13.19 3.94 12.70
C ILE A 83 11.91 3.18 13.06
N LEU A 84 10.83 3.34 12.27
CA LEU A 84 9.60 2.59 12.53
C LEU A 84 9.83 1.09 12.32
N ALA A 85 10.52 0.69 11.25
CA ALA A 85 10.86 -0.72 11.02
C ALA A 85 11.62 -1.33 12.21
N ALA A 86 12.59 -0.61 12.78
CA ALA A 86 13.30 -1.03 13.98
C ALA A 86 12.38 -1.15 15.20
N LYS A 87 11.50 -0.19 15.45
CA LYS A 87 10.51 -0.24 16.53
C LYS A 87 9.55 -1.43 16.39
N LEU A 88 9.02 -1.67 15.20
CA LEU A 88 8.16 -2.81 14.92
C LEU A 88 8.90 -4.12 15.20
N ARG A 89 10.15 -4.24 14.75
CA ARG A 89 10.98 -5.42 14.97
C ARG A 89 11.27 -5.66 16.45
N THR A 90 11.57 -4.61 17.22
CA THR A 90 11.93 -4.73 18.61
C THR A 90 10.73 -5.04 19.50
N HIS A 91 9.57 -4.46 19.21
CA HIS A 91 8.44 -4.48 20.14
C HIS A 91 7.22 -5.28 19.66
N LEU A 92 7.04 -5.45 18.35
CA LEU A 92 5.84 -6.03 17.76
C LEU A 92 6.10 -7.24 16.85
N ASP A 93 7.34 -7.74 16.79
CA ASP A 93 7.74 -8.83 15.90
C ASP A 93 6.82 -10.06 16.06
N ALA A 94 6.64 -10.54 17.29
CA ALA A 94 5.80 -11.70 17.55
C ALA A 94 4.32 -11.50 17.18
N GLU A 95 3.79 -10.27 17.31
CA GLU A 95 2.40 -9.96 16.92
C GLU A 95 2.27 -9.87 15.40
N LEU A 96 3.21 -9.23 14.73
CA LEU A 96 3.23 -9.14 13.26
C LEU A 96 3.39 -10.52 12.62
N ARG A 97 4.25 -11.39 13.15
CA ARG A 97 4.35 -12.78 12.68
C ARG A 97 3.04 -13.53 12.80
N ARG A 98 2.37 -13.41 13.95
CA ARG A 98 1.04 -14.02 14.14
C ARG A 98 0.00 -13.43 13.20
N PHE A 99 0.09 -12.12 12.89
CA PHE A 99 -0.80 -11.45 11.95
C PHE A 99 -0.62 -11.99 10.53
N VAL A 100 0.63 -12.13 10.08
CA VAL A 100 0.98 -12.74 8.78
C VAL A 100 0.59 -14.22 8.72
N ALA A 101 0.90 -14.99 9.77
CA ALA A 101 0.54 -16.41 9.85
C ALA A 101 -0.98 -16.68 9.82
N ARG A 102 -1.79 -15.68 10.20
CA ARG A 102 -3.25 -15.71 10.06
C ARG A 102 -3.73 -15.18 8.70
N GLU A 103 -2.84 -15.05 7.76
CA GLU A 103 -3.13 -14.64 6.39
C GLU A 103 -3.82 -13.26 6.25
N LYS A 104 -3.69 -12.40 7.26
CA LYS A 104 -4.29 -11.07 7.28
C LYS A 104 -3.53 -10.10 6.37
N PRO A 105 -4.22 -9.30 5.55
CA PRO A 105 -3.56 -8.41 4.59
C PRO A 105 -2.87 -7.24 5.26
N ILE A 106 -1.69 -6.89 4.71
CA ILE A 106 -0.90 -5.73 5.12
C ILE A 106 -0.61 -4.87 3.90
N MET A 107 -0.88 -3.57 3.98
CA MET A 107 -0.56 -2.60 2.93
C MET A 107 0.40 -1.53 3.47
N GLY A 108 1.45 -1.23 2.71
CA GLY A 108 2.38 -0.12 2.98
C GLY A 108 2.38 0.87 1.83
N ILE A 109 2.06 2.14 2.12
CA ILE A 109 1.99 3.22 1.12
C ILE A 109 3.20 4.15 1.31
N CYS A 110 3.97 4.40 0.26
CA CYS A 110 5.12 5.32 0.25
C CYS A 110 6.09 5.03 1.41
N ASN A 111 6.10 5.83 2.45
CA ASN A 111 6.93 5.60 3.66
C ASN A 111 6.57 4.28 4.35
N GLY A 112 5.30 3.85 4.31
CA GLY A 112 4.85 2.54 4.76
C GLY A 112 5.47 1.39 3.95
N PHE A 113 5.61 1.53 2.64
CA PHE A 113 6.31 0.54 1.81
C PHE A 113 7.80 0.45 2.18
N GLN A 114 8.45 1.58 2.45
CA GLN A 114 9.83 1.60 2.94
C GLN A 114 9.97 0.86 4.27
N VAL A 115 8.98 0.97 5.16
CA VAL A 115 8.92 0.21 6.41
C VAL A 115 8.85 -1.30 6.13
N LEU A 116 7.95 -1.73 5.24
CA LEU A 116 7.80 -3.15 4.90
C LEU A 116 9.10 -3.76 4.36
N VAL A 117 9.84 -3.01 3.54
CA VAL A 117 11.13 -3.44 2.99
C VAL A 117 12.20 -3.52 4.07
N LYS A 118 12.27 -2.53 4.98
CA LYS A 118 13.30 -2.45 6.02
C LYS A 118 13.06 -3.35 7.22
N TYR A 119 11.81 -3.72 7.46
CA TYR A 119 11.44 -4.74 8.44
C TYR A 119 11.56 -6.17 7.89
N PRO A 120 11.92 -6.43 6.72
CA PRO A 120 11.71 -7.43 5.69
C PRO A 120 10.42 -8.26 5.84
N LEU A 121 9.27 -7.58 5.82
CA LEU A 121 7.99 -8.26 5.59
C LEU A 121 7.81 -8.66 4.13
N ILE A 122 8.47 -7.96 3.23
CA ILE A 122 8.54 -8.24 1.80
C ILE A 122 10.03 -8.42 1.42
N PRO A 123 10.42 -9.42 0.67
CA PRO A 123 9.65 -10.43 -0.08
C PRO A 123 9.10 -11.56 0.79
N GLU A 124 9.69 -11.81 1.91
CA GLU A 124 9.31 -12.87 2.84
C GLU A 124 9.75 -12.51 4.26
N ILE A 125 8.92 -12.80 5.21
CA ILE A 125 9.26 -12.64 6.63
C ILE A 125 10.45 -13.55 6.96
N ASP A 126 11.42 -13.03 7.70
CA ASP A 126 12.70 -13.72 8.05
C ASP A 126 13.72 -13.82 6.91
N GLY A 127 13.39 -13.42 5.72
CA GLY A 127 14.36 -13.37 4.63
C GLY A 127 15.38 -12.23 4.79
N PRO A 128 16.54 -12.31 4.13
CA PRO A 128 17.44 -11.19 4.04
C PRO A 128 16.80 -10.07 3.22
N GLN A 129 17.12 -8.82 3.54
CA GLN A 129 16.73 -7.69 2.70
C GLN A 129 17.40 -7.82 1.32
N LYS A 130 16.63 -8.17 0.29
CA LYS A 130 17.13 -8.42 -1.08
C LYS A 130 17.06 -7.17 -1.97
N TYR A 131 16.29 -6.14 -1.57
CA TYR A 131 16.10 -4.89 -2.31
C TYR A 131 15.90 -3.71 -1.36
N THR A 132 15.94 -2.52 -1.91
CA THR A 132 15.75 -1.27 -1.17
C THR A 132 14.96 -0.25 -1.99
N LEU A 133 14.39 0.71 -1.29
CA LEU A 133 13.91 1.96 -1.86
C LEU A 133 14.98 3.02 -1.57
N ALA A 134 15.68 3.45 -2.61
CA ALA A 134 16.78 4.38 -2.54
C ALA A 134 16.35 5.79 -2.94
N GLU A 135 17.23 6.75 -2.77
CA GLU A 135 17.04 8.12 -3.26
C GLU A 135 16.67 8.14 -4.75
N ASN A 136 15.78 9.04 -5.11
CA ASN A 136 15.40 9.28 -6.50
C ASN A 136 16.67 9.58 -7.33
N ARG A 137 16.70 9.12 -8.57
CA ARG A 137 17.87 9.35 -9.48
C ARG A 137 18.22 10.83 -9.61
N THR A 138 17.23 11.71 -9.48
CA THR A 138 17.42 13.17 -9.58
C THR A 138 18.01 13.80 -8.30
N GLY A 139 18.09 13.06 -7.19
CA GLY A 139 18.44 13.61 -5.87
C GLY A 139 17.45 14.63 -5.33
N ARG A 140 16.23 14.69 -5.87
CA ARG A 140 15.21 15.66 -5.49
C ARG A 140 13.92 14.97 -5.07
N PHE A 141 13.14 15.66 -4.23
CA PHE A 141 11.75 15.31 -3.97
C PHE A 141 10.92 15.42 -5.27
N ILE A 142 10.09 14.44 -5.54
CA ILE A 142 9.23 14.38 -6.72
C ILE A 142 7.79 14.34 -6.26
N ASP A 143 6.98 15.29 -6.73
CA ASP A 143 5.53 15.33 -6.59
C ASP A 143 4.92 15.44 -7.99
N ARG A 144 4.27 14.36 -8.43
CA ARG A 144 3.66 14.28 -9.75
C ARG A 144 2.69 13.13 -9.89
N TRP A 145 1.82 13.20 -10.88
CA TRP A 145 1.01 12.06 -11.33
C TRP A 145 1.83 11.10 -12.18
N VAL A 146 1.56 9.81 -12.03
CA VAL A 146 2.17 8.73 -12.79
C VAL A 146 1.11 7.73 -13.21
N ASP A 147 1.30 7.15 -14.39
CA ASP A 147 0.48 6.06 -14.88
C ASP A 147 1.14 4.72 -14.57
N LEU A 148 0.32 3.77 -14.19
CA LEU A 148 0.72 2.46 -13.70
C LEU A 148 -0.05 1.37 -14.40
N ARG A 149 0.64 0.31 -14.79
CA ARG A 149 0.05 -0.94 -15.23
C ARG A 149 0.13 -1.96 -14.10
N VAL A 150 -0.97 -2.69 -13.89
CA VAL A 150 -1.00 -3.85 -13.01
C VAL A 150 -0.44 -5.06 -13.76
N ARG A 151 0.48 -5.79 -13.14
CA ARG A 151 0.95 -7.07 -13.68
C ARG A 151 -0.08 -8.16 -13.43
N SER A 152 -0.51 -8.83 -14.50
CA SER A 152 -1.55 -9.85 -14.43
C SER A 152 -1.23 -10.94 -13.42
N GLY A 153 -2.19 -11.28 -12.58
CA GLY A 153 -2.08 -12.33 -11.55
C GLY A 153 -1.25 -11.95 -10.33
N SER A 154 -0.64 -10.75 -10.29
CA SER A 154 0.07 -10.29 -9.11
C SER A 154 -0.89 -9.63 -8.11
N CYS A 155 -0.62 -9.80 -6.81
CA CYS A 155 -1.31 -9.08 -5.74
C CYS A 155 -2.86 -9.20 -5.78
N PRO A 156 -3.41 -10.42 -5.79
CA PRO A 156 -4.82 -10.67 -6.11
C PRO A 156 -5.82 -10.08 -5.12
N ILE A 157 -5.38 -9.74 -3.92
CA ILE A 157 -6.23 -9.09 -2.90
C ILE A 157 -6.41 -7.62 -3.22
N PHE A 158 -5.32 -6.89 -3.45
CA PHE A 158 -5.35 -5.43 -3.55
C PHE A 158 -5.68 -4.95 -4.97
N LEU A 159 -5.25 -5.70 -5.98
CA LEU A 159 -5.31 -5.28 -7.38
C LEU A 159 -6.30 -6.10 -8.22
N ARG A 160 -7.21 -6.85 -7.58
CA ARG A 160 -8.25 -7.63 -8.24
C ARG A 160 -9.09 -6.75 -9.17
N GLY A 161 -9.19 -7.13 -10.45
CA GLY A 161 -10.00 -6.41 -11.44
C GLY A 161 -9.46 -5.03 -11.85
N ILE A 162 -8.22 -4.71 -11.49
CA ILE A 162 -7.55 -3.46 -11.85
C ILE A 162 -6.50 -3.76 -12.93
N GLU A 163 -6.55 -3.08 -14.06
CA GLU A 163 -5.57 -3.21 -15.15
C GLU A 163 -4.57 -2.05 -15.16
N ALA A 164 -5.05 -0.85 -14.89
CA ALA A 164 -4.27 0.38 -14.88
C ALA A 164 -4.76 1.34 -13.79
N LEU A 165 -3.87 2.24 -13.35
CA LEU A 165 -4.14 3.28 -12.36
C LEU A 165 -3.36 4.53 -12.74
N SER A 166 -3.94 5.70 -12.50
CA SER A 166 -3.22 6.97 -12.49
C SER A 166 -3.21 7.53 -11.07
N LEU A 167 -2.04 7.65 -10.44
CA LEU A 167 -1.91 8.01 -9.03
C LEU A 167 -0.79 9.03 -8.82
N PRO A 168 -0.85 9.88 -7.78
CA PRO A 168 0.26 10.77 -7.44
C PRO A 168 1.37 10.02 -6.71
N VAL A 169 2.63 10.40 -6.96
CA VAL A 169 3.81 10.06 -6.15
C VAL A 169 4.35 11.30 -5.47
N ARG A 170 4.81 11.15 -4.21
CA ARG A 170 5.34 12.26 -3.38
C ARG A 170 6.46 11.74 -2.49
N HIS A 171 7.70 11.73 -2.98
CA HIS A 171 8.83 11.15 -2.24
C HIS A 171 10.20 11.66 -2.74
N ALA A 172 11.19 11.62 -1.85
CA ALA A 172 12.62 11.79 -2.17
C ALA A 172 13.34 10.44 -2.31
N GLU A 173 12.91 9.42 -1.51
CA GLU A 173 13.40 8.04 -1.54
C GLU A 173 12.28 7.11 -2.02
N GLY A 174 12.25 6.78 -3.31
CA GLY A 174 11.19 5.90 -3.86
C GLY A 174 11.73 4.97 -4.96
N ARG A 175 13.02 5.08 -5.27
CA ARG A 175 13.66 4.32 -6.33
C ARG A 175 13.87 2.86 -5.92
N PHE A 176 13.08 1.97 -6.49
CA PHE A 176 13.25 0.54 -6.28
C PHE A 176 14.57 0.06 -6.91
N TYR A 177 15.38 -0.61 -6.09
CA TYR A 177 16.67 -1.14 -6.49
C TYR A 177 16.91 -2.53 -5.92
N ALA A 178 17.31 -3.46 -6.80
CA ALA A 178 17.75 -4.80 -6.48
C ALA A 178 18.82 -5.26 -7.48
N GLN A 179 19.54 -6.33 -7.16
CA GLN A 179 20.44 -6.99 -8.12
C GLN A 179 19.62 -7.67 -9.22
N ASP A 180 20.15 -7.74 -10.44
CA ASP A 180 19.44 -8.25 -11.60
C ASP A 180 18.95 -9.70 -11.43
N ARG A 181 19.69 -10.53 -10.68
CA ARG A 181 19.24 -11.88 -10.32
C ARG A 181 17.95 -11.83 -9.47
N VAL A 182 17.91 -10.96 -8.47
CA VAL A 182 16.73 -10.79 -7.60
C VAL A 182 15.54 -10.28 -8.40
N LEU A 183 15.75 -9.35 -9.32
CA LEU A 183 14.70 -8.84 -10.20
C LEU A 183 14.06 -9.95 -11.03
N LYS A 184 14.88 -10.85 -11.62
CA LYS A 184 14.37 -12.01 -12.36
C LYS A 184 13.60 -12.99 -11.47
N GLU A 185 14.10 -13.24 -10.26
CA GLU A 185 13.39 -14.08 -9.28
C GLU A 185 12.01 -13.49 -8.95
N MET A 186 11.94 -12.17 -8.72
CA MET A 186 10.68 -11.45 -8.43
C MET A 186 9.69 -11.49 -9.60
N GLU A 187 10.17 -11.28 -10.83
CA GLU A 187 9.31 -11.37 -12.03
C GLU A 187 8.74 -12.77 -12.19
N ASN A 188 9.57 -13.81 -12.05
CA ASN A 188 9.15 -15.20 -12.16
C ASN A 188 8.17 -15.61 -11.05
N ALA A 189 8.31 -15.02 -9.86
CA ALA A 189 7.43 -15.26 -8.73
C ALA A 189 6.15 -14.40 -8.73
N GLY A 190 5.94 -13.55 -9.75
CA GLY A 190 4.77 -12.68 -9.83
C GLY A 190 4.72 -11.58 -8.75
N GLN A 191 5.86 -11.22 -8.16
CA GLN A 191 5.92 -10.25 -7.07
C GLN A 191 5.92 -8.80 -7.53
N VAL A 192 6.23 -8.53 -8.80
CA VAL A 192 6.10 -7.18 -9.39
C VAL A 192 4.63 -6.90 -9.63
N ALA A 193 4.04 -6.02 -8.82
CA ALA A 193 2.61 -5.75 -8.82
C ALA A 193 2.22 -4.57 -9.70
N LEU A 194 2.93 -3.45 -9.57
CA LEU A 194 2.72 -2.23 -10.33
C LEU A 194 3.98 -1.80 -11.06
N GLN A 195 3.82 -1.41 -12.32
CA GLN A 195 4.90 -0.84 -13.13
C GLN A 195 4.51 0.52 -13.68
N TYR A 196 5.43 1.47 -13.63
CA TYR A 196 5.30 2.77 -14.30
C TYR A 196 5.24 2.56 -15.81
N VAL A 197 4.31 3.27 -16.45
CA VAL A 197 4.10 3.27 -17.89
C VAL A 197 4.11 4.69 -18.45
N ASN A 198 4.34 4.83 -19.73
CA ASN A 198 4.15 6.07 -20.45
C ASN A 198 2.64 6.32 -20.71
N PRO A 199 2.24 7.50 -21.22
CA PRO A 199 0.83 7.79 -21.52
C PRO A 199 0.16 6.83 -22.50
N ASP A 200 0.94 6.11 -23.31
CA ASP A 200 0.42 5.10 -24.25
C ASP A 200 0.22 3.73 -23.61
N GLY A 201 0.50 3.59 -22.29
CA GLY A 201 0.40 2.34 -21.55
C GLY A 201 1.60 1.39 -21.71
N GLU A 202 2.63 1.81 -22.44
CA GLU A 202 3.84 1.04 -22.64
C GLU A 202 4.82 1.21 -21.45
N PRO A 203 5.70 0.23 -21.17
CA PRO A 203 6.69 0.34 -20.10
C PRO A 203 7.51 1.62 -20.21
N ALA A 204 7.73 2.30 -19.11
CA ALA A 204 8.51 3.55 -19.05
C ALA A 204 9.99 3.35 -19.39
N ARG A 205 10.53 2.13 -19.27
CA ARG A 205 11.92 1.74 -19.59
C ARG A 205 12.98 2.57 -18.86
N GLY A 206 12.65 3.02 -17.65
CA GLY A 206 13.48 3.87 -16.83
C GLY A 206 13.48 5.35 -17.23
N ASP A 207 12.67 5.73 -18.22
CA ASP A 207 12.66 7.09 -18.76
C ASP A 207 11.78 8.02 -17.91
N HIS A 208 12.37 9.16 -17.54
CA HIS A 208 11.65 10.27 -16.95
C HIS A 208 10.88 11.03 -18.05
N PRO A 209 9.65 11.45 -17.82
CA PRO A 209 8.90 11.55 -16.57
C PRO A 209 8.03 10.31 -16.21
N ALA A 210 7.88 9.36 -17.10
CA ALA A 210 7.02 8.19 -16.90
C ALA A 210 7.49 7.33 -15.70
N ASN A 211 8.79 6.97 -15.65
CA ASN A 211 9.42 6.46 -14.44
C ASN A 211 9.99 7.65 -13.65
N PRO A 212 9.31 8.08 -12.57
CA PRO A 212 9.63 9.36 -11.93
C PRO A 212 10.96 9.33 -11.18
N ASN A 213 11.36 8.18 -10.66
CA ASN A 213 12.44 8.05 -9.68
C ASN A 213 13.64 7.22 -10.15
N GLY A 214 13.52 6.55 -11.31
CA GLY A 214 14.57 5.66 -11.85
C GLY A 214 14.53 4.25 -11.25
N SER A 215 13.36 3.78 -10.77
CA SER A 215 13.14 2.41 -10.32
C SER A 215 13.53 1.39 -11.38
N LYS A 216 14.25 0.34 -11.00
CA LYS A 216 14.55 -0.78 -11.89
C LYS A 216 13.25 -1.50 -12.29
N LEU A 217 13.18 -1.98 -13.53
CA LEU A 217 12.00 -2.61 -14.13
C LEU A 217 10.72 -1.76 -14.01
N ASP A 218 10.87 -0.44 -13.89
CA ASP A 218 9.76 0.50 -13.70
C ASP A 218 8.86 0.15 -12.51
N ILE A 219 9.40 -0.49 -11.48
CA ILE A 219 8.61 -0.96 -10.33
C ILE A 219 8.06 0.21 -9.53
N GLY A 220 6.73 0.32 -9.47
CA GLY A 220 5.99 1.24 -8.61
C GLY A 220 5.42 0.59 -7.36
N GLY A 221 5.27 -0.75 -7.36
CA GLY A 221 4.78 -1.54 -6.24
C GLY A 221 5.05 -3.03 -6.40
N ILE A 222 5.15 -3.72 -5.26
CA ILE A 222 5.44 -5.16 -5.18
C ILE A 222 4.57 -5.83 -4.12
N CYS A 223 4.42 -7.15 -4.22
CA CYS A 223 3.81 -7.95 -3.17
C CYS A 223 4.73 -9.09 -2.70
N ASP A 224 4.38 -9.68 -1.58
CA ASP A 224 4.95 -10.95 -1.13
C ASP A 224 4.44 -12.11 -2.01
N PRO A 225 5.02 -13.32 -1.95
CA PRO A 225 4.58 -14.47 -2.76
C PRO A 225 3.12 -14.88 -2.52
N SER A 226 2.55 -14.58 -1.36
CA SER A 226 1.14 -14.88 -1.06
C SER A 226 0.15 -13.84 -1.60
N GLY A 227 0.64 -12.67 -2.03
CA GLY A 227 -0.17 -11.53 -2.44
C GLY A 227 -0.90 -10.83 -1.29
N ARG A 228 -0.57 -11.15 -0.03
CA ARG A 228 -1.22 -10.58 1.17
C ARG A 228 -0.49 -9.39 1.76
N ILE A 229 0.76 -9.20 1.41
CA ILE A 229 1.55 -8.03 1.84
C ILE A 229 1.90 -7.23 0.61
N PHE A 230 1.41 -6.01 0.53
CA PHE A 230 1.53 -5.14 -0.63
C PHE A 230 2.20 -3.82 -0.27
N GLY A 231 3.20 -3.43 -1.03
CA GLY A 231 3.87 -2.14 -0.90
C GLY A 231 3.88 -1.37 -2.21
N LEU A 232 3.56 -0.08 -2.15
CA LEU A 232 3.56 0.80 -3.33
C LEU A 232 4.07 2.19 -2.97
N MET A 233 4.76 2.84 -3.93
CA MET A 233 5.23 4.23 -3.76
C MET A 233 4.17 5.27 -4.11
N PRO A 234 3.29 5.07 -5.10
CA PRO A 234 2.16 5.97 -5.35
C PRO A 234 1.16 5.99 -4.18
N HIS A 235 0.38 7.07 -4.11
CA HIS A 235 -0.57 7.35 -3.04
C HIS A 235 -2.02 7.12 -3.49
N PRO A 236 -2.60 5.93 -3.32
CA PRO A 236 -3.99 5.67 -3.72
C PRO A 236 -5.00 6.46 -2.87
N GLU A 237 -4.68 6.75 -1.59
CA GLU A 237 -5.51 7.56 -0.70
C GLU A 237 -5.67 9.01 -1.15
N ALA A 238 -4.77 9.48 -2.02
CA ALA A 238 -4.82 10.83 -2.56
C ALA A 238 -5.66 10.95 -3.85
N PHE A 239 -6.19 9.84 -4.35
CA PHE A 239 -7.11 9.83 -5.51
C PHE A 239 -8.28 8.86 -5.30
N VAL A 240 -9.18 9.21 -4.38
CA VAL A 240 -10.40 8.44 -4.08
C VAL A 240 -11.66 9.09 -4.65
N HIS A 241 -11.60 10.37 -4.98
CA HIS A 241 -12.70 11.13 -5.55
C HIS A 241 -12.30 11.71 -6.92
N PRO A 242 -13.15 11.68 -7.94
CA PRO A 242 -12.79 12.07 -9.31
C PRO A 242 -12.32 13.53 -9.44
N LEU A 243 -12.78 14.42 -8.56
CA LEU A 243 -12.36 15.84 -8.56
C LEU A 243 -10.94 16.05 -8.02
N GLN A 244 -10.27 15.02 -7.52
CA GLN A 244 -8.86 15.09 -7.12
C GLN A 244 -7.89 14.88 -8.30
N GLY A 245 -8.40 14.33 -9.41
CA GLY A 245 -7.60 14.11 -10.63
C GLY A 245 -7.17 15.43 -11.29
N PRO A 246 -5.99 15.50 -11.91
CA PRO A 246 -5.45 16.74 -12.47
C PRO A 246 -6.25 17.27 -13.67
N ASP A 247 -6.98 16.40 -14.35
CA ASP A 247 -7.75 16.66 -15.57
C ASP A 247 -9.28 16.66 -15.35
N TRP A 248 -9.72 16.65 -14.09
CA TRP A 248 -11.15 16.52 -13.76
C TRP A 248 -12.06 17.55 -14.46
N GLN A 249 -11.56 18.77 -14.68
CA GLN A 249 -12.35 19.82 -15.35
C GLN A 249 -12.60 19.48 -16.82
N VAL A 250 -11.61 18.93 -17.49
CA VAL A 250 -11.71 18.50 -18.88
C VAL A 250 -12.67 17.32 -18.96
N LYS A 251 -12.44 16.28 -18.17
CA LYS A 251 -13.27 15.07 -18.10
C LYS A 251 -14.73 15.38 -17.77
N LYS A 252 -14.96 16.33 -16.85
CA LYS A 252 -16.33 16.80 -16.54
C LYS A 252 -17.01 17.44 -17.75
N ARG A 253 -16.27 18.25 -18.50
CA ARG A 253 -16.82 18.95 -19.68
C ARG A 253 -17.08 18.00 -20.86
N THR A 254 -16.24 16.97 -21.03
CA THR A 254 -16.38 15.96 -22.09
C THR A 254 -17.34 14.82 -21.72
N GLY A 255 -17.83 14.78 -20.47
CA GLY A 255 -18.70 13.70 -19.98
C GLY A 255 -17.97 12.41 -19.63
N GLU A 256 -16.63 12.46 -19.52
CA GLU A 256 -15.76 11.31 -19.24
C GLU A 256 -15.34 11.23 -17.76
N LEU A 257 -15.93 12.10 -16.90
CA LEU A 257 -15.58 12.09 -15.48
C LEU A 257 -16.16 10.84 -14.81
N GLU A 258 -15.24 10.02 -14.29
CA GLU A 258 -15.58 8.82 -13.54
C GLU A 258 -16.35 9.15 -12.25
N THR A 259 -16.99 8.17 -11.63
CA THR A 259 -17.74 8.32 -10.38
C THR A 259 -16.87 8.24 -9.13
N GLU A 260 -15.63 7.73 -9.27
CA GLU A 260 -14.65 7.57 -8.19
C GLU A 260 -13.22 7.73 -8.73
N GLY A 261 -12.27 8.04 -7.86
CA GLY A 261 -10.84 8.07 -8.20
C GLY A 261 -10.25 6.65 -8.22
N ASP A 262 -9.21 6.46 -9.02
CA ASP A 262 -8.61 5.14 -9.23
C ASP A 262 -8.12 4.47 -7.94
N GLY A 263 -7.59 5.26 -7.00
CA GLY A 263 -7.08 4.75 -5.74
C GLY A 263 -8.14 4.06 -4.87
N LEU A 264 -9.41 4.48 -4.98
CA LEU A 264 -10.49 3.89 -4.19
C LEU A 264 -10.70 2.41 -4.48
N LYS A 265 -10.41 1.96 -5.71
CA LYS A 265 -10.54 0.55 -6.11
C LYS A 265 -9.70 -0.39 -5.24
N ILE A 266 -8.49 0.05 -4.86
CA ILE A 266 -7.58 -0.73 -3.99
C ILE A 266 -8.21 -0.93 -2.60
N PHE A 267 -8.77 0.12 -2.01
CA PHE A 267 -9.41 0.06 -0.69
C PHE A 267 -10.69 -0.80 -0.71
N LYS A 268 -11.48 -0.71 -1.78
CA LYS A 268 -12.67 -1.55 -1.99
C LYS A 268 -12.29 -3.03 -2.05
N ASN A 269 -11.24 -3.37 -2.78
CA ASN A 269 -10.74 -4.75 -2.88
C ASN A 269 -10.33 -5.32 -1.51
N VAL A 270 -9.68 -4.51 -0.67
CA VAL A 270 -9.37 -4.93 0.72
C VAL A 270 -10.64 -5.19 1.51
N VAL A 271 -11.61 -4.27 1.47
CA VAL A 271 -12.90 -4.42 2.20
C VAL A 271 -13.64 -5.68 1.74
N GLU A 272 -13.72 -5.93 0.44
CA GLU A 272 -14.35 -7.15 -0.12
C GLU A 272 -13.64 -8.41 0.36
N TYR A 273 -12.30 -8.45 0.29
CA TYR A 273 -11.52 -9.58 0.81
C TYR A 273 -11.79 -9.86 2.28
N LEU A 274 -11.88 -8.82 3.13
CA LEU A 274 -12.18 -9.00 4.54
C LEU A 274 -13.55 -9.63 4.81
N LEU A 275 -14.51 -9.46 3.89
CA LEU A 275 -15.84 -10.04 4.01
C LEU A 275 -15.90 -11.48 3.48
N GLU A 276 -15.01 -11.84 2.57
CA GLU A 276 -14.90 -13.18 2.00
C GLU A 276 -14.19 -14.15 2.95
N GLU A 277 -13.28 -13.64 3.81
CA GLU A 277 -12.40 -14.45 4.64
C GLU A 277 -12.82 -14.48 6.13
N ASP A 278 -12.57 -15.62 6.77
CA ASP A 278 -12.70 -15.80 8.21
C ASP A 278 -11.30 -15.97 8.83
N PHE A 279 -10.88 -14.98 9.62
CA PHE A 279 -9.54 -14.93 10.23
C PHE A 279 -9.53 -15.42 11.69
N ASP A 280 -10.62 -16.07 12.18
CA ASP A 280 -10.78 -16.53 13.57
C ASP A 280 -10.00 -17.82 13.87
#